data_aa28738439e5b92beb7b1a143bd1d7d8
#
_entry.id   aa28738439e5b92beb7b1a143bd1d7d8
#
_cell.length_a   1.000
_cell.length_b   1.000
_cell.length_c   1.000
_cell.angle_alpha   90.00
_cell.angle_beta   90.00
_cell.angle_gamma   90.00
#
_symmetry.space_group_name_H-M   'P 1'
#
loop_
_entity.id
_entity.type
_entity.pdbx_description
1 polymer ?
#
loop_
_entity_poly.entity_id
_entity_poly.type
_entity_poly.pdbx_seq_one_letter_code
_entity_poly.pdbx_strand_id
1 'polypeptide(L)'
;MSNEFINIGSANSSPEQFQLRYISISKYEGDWQSLPHTHHFSELFYVLRGEGAFYIENEKVPVKTDDLVIINPYVEHTEKTLPNDPMEYIVFGVEGLAFSFSGAGQDNPKGYSFYSYGSDKKQFINFAQLMMQEFRDKLPGFEQVCHGLLQVLLVYISRKQNLSVISDSSFQLSKECALAKRYIDSNYSQNITLDSLAEITHINKFYLAHSFTAVSY
;
A
#
# COMPACT_ATOMS: atom_id res chain seq x y z
N MET A 1 39.44 -29.13 4.87
CA MET A 1 38.12 -28.47 5.22
C MET A 1 38.23 -27.05 4.69
N SER A 2 37.41 -26.65 3.73
CA SER A 2 37.31 -25.28 3.28
C SER A 2 36.15 -24.61 4.03
N ASN A 3 36.43 -23.52 4.74
CA ASN A 3 35.39 -22.71 5.39
C ASN A 3 35.10 -21.54 4.46
N GLU A 4 33.82 -21.36 4.09
CA GLU A 4 33.35 -20.20 3.39
C GLU A 4 32.84 -19.17 4.42
N PHE A 5 33.46 -18.00 4.47
CA PHE A 5 33.02 -16.89 5.30
C PHE A 5 32.26 -15.90 4.47
N ILE A 6 31.00 -15.65 4.81
CA ILE A 6 30.16 -14.62 4.18
C ILE A 6 30.11 -13.43 5.12
N ASN A 7 30.77 -12.34 4.75
CA ASN A 7 30.66 -11.07 5.48
C ASN A 7 29.37 -10.36 5.08
N ILE A 8 28.49 -10.17 6.04
CA ILE A 8 27.34 -9.30 5.88
C ILE A 8 27.79 -7.88 6.27
N GLY A 9 27.95 -7.01 5.25
CA GLY A 9 28.28 -5.61 5.48
C GLY A 9 27.26 -4.93 6.42
N SER A 10 27.71 -3.92 7.17
CA SER A 10 26.82 -3.12 8.00
C SER A 10 25.79 -2.43 7.11
N ALA A 11 24.53 -2.81 7.22
CA ALA A 11 23.43 -2.06 6.62
C ALA A 11 23.31 -0.73 7.39
N ASN A 12 23.62 0.38 6.73
CA ASN A 12 23.36 1.74 7.23
C ASN A 12 21.88 2.14 7.10
N SER A 13 20.97 1.18 7.17
CA SER A 13 19.54 1.45 7.18
C SER A 13 19.06 1.53 8.63
N SER A 14 18.57 2.69 9.04
CA SER A 14 17.72 2.79 10.22
C SER A 14 16.57 1.76 10.04
N PRO A 15 16.20 1.01 11.08
CA PRO A 15 15.04 0.13 10.96
C PRO A 15 13.83 0.98 10.56
N GLU A 16 13.28 0.71 9.39
CA GLU A 16 12.05 1.36 8.96
C GLU A 16 10.96 0.97 9.95
N GLN A 17 10.35 1.96 10.59
CA GLN A 17 9.27 1.76 11.54
C GLN A 17 7.97 1.62 10.76
N PHE A 18 7.65 0.39 10.33
CA PHE A 18 6.36 0.06 9.75
C PHE A 18 5.68 -1.03 10.58
N GLN A 19 4.37 -1.14 10.47
CA GLN A 19 3.57 -2.10 11.22
C GLN A 19 2.57 -2.80 10.30
N LEU A 20 2.50 -4.13 10.40
CA LEU A 20 1.42 -4.90 9.80
C LEU A 20 0.14 -4.67 10.61
N ARG A 21 -0.85 -4.02 9.99
CA ARG A 21 -2.16 -3.73 10.61
C ARG A 21 -3.08 -4.93 10.55
N TYR A 22 -3.12 -5.57 9.40
CA TYR A 22 -3.91 -6.77 9.18
C TYR A 22 -3.39 -7.57 7.97
N ILE A 23 -3.78 -8.82 7.94
CA ILE A 23 -3.74 -9.69 6.78
C ILE A 23 -5.10 -10.36 6.65
N SER A 24 -5.66 -10.41 5.44
CA SER A 24 -6.95 -11.03 5.17
C SER A 24 -6.91 -11.80 3.86
N ILE A 25 -7.71 -12.87 3.79
CA ILE A 25 -8.09 -13.50 2.52
C ILE A 25 -9.54 -13.11 2.27
N SER A 26 -9.76 -12.42 1.17
CA SER A 26 -11.10 -12.05 0.72
C SER A 26 -11.52 -12.95 -0.42
N LYS A 27 -12.70 -13.55 -0.25
CA LYS A 27 -13.41 -14.28 -1.31
C LYS A 27 -14.62 -13.45 -1.69
N TYR A 28 -14.73 -13.18 -2.96
CA TYR A 28 -15.85 -12.42 -3.46
C TYR A 28 -17.07 -13.35 -3.56
N GLU A 29 -18.02 -13.19 -2.65
CA GLU A 29 -19.34 -13.81 -2.75
C GLU A 29 -20.30 -12.75 -3.33
N GLY A 30 -21.00 -13.08 -4.43
CA GLY A 30 -21.69 -12.24 -5.41
C GLY A 30 -22.48 -10.99 -4.98
N ASP A 31 -22.70 -10.76 -3.68
CA ASP A 31 -23.43 -9.61 -3.14
C ASP A 31 -22.52 -8.54 -2.52
N TRP A 32 -21.21 -8.74 -2.51
CA TRP A 32 -20.29 -7.78 -1.96
C TRP A 32 -20.06 -6.61 -2.91
N GLN A 33 -20.62 -5.45 -2.56
CA GLN A 33 -20.29 -4.20 -3.21
C GLN A 33 -19.20 -3.49 -2.40
N SER A 34 -17.95 -3.58 -2.84
CA SER A 34 -16.93 -2.68 -2.34
C SER A 34 -17.26 -1.26 -2.81
N LEU A 35 -17.33 -0.33 -1.85
CA LEU A 35 -17.51 1.08 -2.14
C LEU A 35 -16.14 1.77 -2.20
N PRO A 36 -15.98 2.80 -3.04
CA PRO A 36 -14.76 3.60 -3.04
C PRO A 36 -14.43 4.09 -1.63
N HIS A 37 -13.20 3.85 -1.20
CA HIS A 37 -12.73 4.21 0.13
C HIS A 37 -11.24 4.57 0.12
N THR A 38 -10.79 5.20 1.19
CA THR A 38 -9.39 5.52 1.43
C THR A 38 -9.01 5.16 2.85
N HIS A 39 -7.73 4.90 3.09
CA HIS A 39 -7.18 4.74 4.44
C HIS A 39 -5.75 5.29 4.52
N HIS A 40 -5.23 5.40 5.75
CA HIS A 40 -3.95 6.05 6.06
C HIS A 40 -2.74 5.11 6.00
N PHE A 41 -2.89 3.93 5.47
CA PHE A 41 -1.85 2.90 5.33
C PHE A 41 -1.80 2.38 3.90
N SER A 42 -0.69 1.75 3.54
CA SER A 42 -0.54 1.06 2.26
C SER A 42 -1.23 -0.28 2.26
N GLU A 43 -1.73 -0.70 1.11
CA GLU A 43 -2.24 -2.05 0.88
C GLU A 43 -1.52 -2.76 -0.25
N LEU A 44 -1.28 -4.05 -0.02
CA LEU A 44 -0.71 -4.97 -0.99
C LEU A 44 -1.72 -6.09 -1.23
N PHE A 45 -2.31 -6.14 -2.42
CA PHE A 45 -3.28 -7.15 -2.83
C PHE A 45 -2.62 -8.15 -3.76
N TYR A 46 -2.66 -9.41 -3.41
CA TYR A 46 -2.22 -10.50 -4.27
C TYR A 46 -3.38 -11.37 -4.69
N VAL A 47 -3.65 -11.46 -6.00
CA VAL A 47 -4.76 -12.22 -6.55
C VAL A 47 -4.41 -13.70 -6.57
N LEU A 48 -5.09 -14.49 -5.76
CA LEU A 48 -4.91 -15.94 -5.64
C LEU A 48 -5.57 -16.70 -6.80
N ARG A 49 -6.76 -16.21 -7.20
CA ARG A 49 -7.60 -16.85 -8.22
C ARG A 49 -8.60 -15.85 -8.76
N GLY A 50 -9.09 -16.14 -9.99
CA GLY A 50 -10.15 -15.37 -10.65
C GLY A 50 -9.64 -14.12 -11.33
N GLU A 51 -10.58 -13.35 -11.84
CA GLU A 51 -10.36 -12.10 -12.56
C GLU A 51 -11.27 -10.99 -12.04
N GLY A 52 -10.79 -9.76 -12.15
CA GLY A 52 -11.53 -8.59 -11.72
C GLY A 52 -10.88 -7.29 -12.17
N ALA A 53 -11.22 -6.23 -11.48
CA ALA A 53 -10.58 -4.94 -11.66
C ALA A 53 -10.56 -4.16 -10.36
N PHE A 54 -9.47 -3.45 -10.12
CA PHE A 54 -9.42 -2.35 -9.17
C PHE A 54 -9.84 -1.06 -9.89
N TYR A 55 -10.63 -0.26 -9.20
CA TYR A 55 -10.94 1.11 -9.62
C TYR A 55 -10.19 2.01 -8.66
N ILE A 56 -9.12 2.61 -9.15
CA ILE A 56 -8.20 3.42 -8.36
C ILE A 56 -8.27 4.84 -8.87
N GLU A 57 -8.73 5.76 -8.02
CA GLU A 57 -9.08 7.12 -8.43
C GLU A 57 -10.04 7.09 -9.63
N ASN A 58 -9.64 7.53 -10.81
CA ASN A 58 -10.46 7.53 -12.02
C ASN A 58 -10.03 6.45 -13.03
N GLU A 59 -9.15 5.53 -12.64
CA GLU A 59 -8.60 4.52 -13.53
C GLU A 59 -9.15 3.12 -13.22
N LYS A 60 -9.43 2.35 -14.26
CA LYS A 60 -9.76 0.92 -14.15
C LYS A 60 -8.51 0.10 -14.43
N VAL A 61 -8.07 -0.67 -13.46
CA VAL A 61 -6.91 -1.56 -13.52
C VAL A 61 -7.42 -3.02 -13.54
N PRO A 62 -7.46 -3.67 -14.71
CA PRO A 62 -7.85 -5.08 -14.78
C PRO A 62 -6.78 -5.94 -14.12
N VAL A 63 -7.20 -6.96 -13.37
CA VAL A 63 -6.32 -7.89 -12.68
C VAL A 63 -6.81 -9.33 -12.82
N LYS A 64 -5.88 -10.26 -12.70
CA LYS A 64 -6.10 -11.70 -12.78
C LYS A 64 -5.20 -12.45 -11.78
N THR A 65 -5.38 -13.76 -11.74
CA THR A 65 -4.54 -14.65 -10.92
C THR A 65 -3.05 -14.33 -11.09
N ASP A 66 -2.34 -14.31 -9.95
CA ASP A 66 -0.92 -14.00 -9.81
C ASP A 66 -0.54 -12.51 -10.05
N ASP A 67 -1.50 -11.61 -10.09
CA ASP A 67 -1.22 -10.17 -10.09
C ASP A 67 -1.09 -9.62 -8.67
N LEU A 68 -0.15 -8.70 -8.48
CA LEU A 68 0.07 -7.93 -7.26
C LEU A 68 -0.30 -6.47 -7.52
N VAL A 69 -1.21 -5.93 -6.72
CA VAL A 69 -1.55 -4.50 -6.72
C VAL A 69 -1.04 -3.88 -5.43
N ILE A 70 -0.35 -2.76 -5.54
CA ILE A 70 0.15 -1.99 -4.39
C ILE A 70 -0.49 -0.62 -4.44
N ILE A 71 -1.14 -0.24 -3.35
CA ILE A 71 -1.84 1.04 -3.22
C ILE A 71 -1.27 1.78 -2.01
N ASN A 72 -0.83 3.01 -2.23
CA ASN A 72 -0.28 3.87 -1.21
C ASN A 72 -1.37 4.47 -0.30
N PRO A 73 -1.01 5.02 0.86
CA PRO A 73 -1.95 5.70 1.74
C PRO A 73 -2.73 6.81 1.01
N TYR A 74 -4.00 6.99 1.39
CA TYR A 74 -4.90 8.04 0.91
C TYR A 74 -5.33 7.98 -0.57
N VAL A 75 -4.93 6.96 -1.30
CA VAL A 75 -5.40 6.72 -2.67
C VAL A 75 -6.79 6.08 -2.60
N GLU A 76 -7.77 6.72 -3.24
CA GLU A 76 -9.13 6.18 -3.31
C GLU A 76 -9.17 4.96 -4.23
N HIS A 77 -9.73 3.88 -3.73
CA HIS A 77 -9.85 2.65 -4.49
C HIS A 77 -11.06 1.81 -4.08
N THR A 78 -11.41 0.90 -4.96
CA THR A 78 -12.38 -0.18 -4.74
C THR A 78 -12.09 -1.32 -5.70
N GLU A 79 -12.54 -2.51 -5.38
CA GLU A 79 -12.39 -3.67 -6.27
C GLU A 79 -13.75 -4.20 -6.74
N LYS A 80 -13.75 -4.77 -7.94
CA LYS A 80 -14.90 -5.48 -8.51
C LYS A 80 -14.44 -6.78 -9.17
N THR A 81 -15.18 -7.83 -8.93
CA THR A 81 -14.94 -9.15 -9.53
C THR A 81 -15.80 -9.37 -10.76
N LEU A 82 -15.44 -10.36 -11.55
CA LEU A 82 -16.30 -10.88 -12.60
C LEU A 82 -17.24 -11.94 -12.01
N PRO A 83 -18.55 -11.88 -12.27
CA PRO A 83 -19.53 -12.83 -11.70
C PRO A 83 -19.23 -14.30 -12.02
N ASN A 84 -18.65 -14.58 -13.20
CA ASN A 84 -18.38 -15.94 -13.67
C ASN A 84 -17.01 -16.48 -13.22
N ASP A 85 -16.11 -15.64 -12.75
CA ASP A 85 -14.80 -16.03 -12.22
C ASP A 85 -14.43 -15.12 -11.02
N PRO A 86 -15.05 -15.36 -9.86
CA PRO A 86 -14.90 -14.50 -8.69
C PRO A 86 -13.46 -14.41 -8.22
N MET A 87 -12.99 -13.19 -8.00
CA MET A 87 -11.66 -12.92 -7.53
C MET A 87 -11.50 -13.30 -6.06
N GLU A 88 -10.43 -14.03 -5.76
CA GLU A 88 -9.96 -14.31 -4.41
C GLU A 88 -8.57 -13.71 -4.25
N TYR A 89 -8.34 -12.95 -3.20
CA TYR A 89 -7.05 -12.29 -2.98
C TYR A 89 -6.64 -12.28 -1.50
N ILE A 90 -5.32 -12.19 -1.28
CA ILE A 90 -4.74 -11.86 0.02
C ILE A 90 -4.48 -10.36 0.03
N VAL A 91 -4.79 -9.69 1.13
CA VAL A 91 -4.45 -8.28 1.33
C VAL A 91 -3.66 -8.09 2.64
N PHE A 92 -2.62 -7.25 2.57
CA PHE A 92 -1.84 -6.79 3.71
C PHE A 92 -2.06 -5.29 3.86
N GLY A 93 -2.53 -4.87 5.03
CA GLY A 93 -2.54 -3.45 5.41
C GLY A 93 -1.27 -3.12 6.18
N VAL A 94 -0.45 -2.20 5.69
CA VAL A 94 0.87 -1.86 6.25
C VAL A 94 0.94 -0.37 6.53
N GLU A 95 1.08 -0.02 7.80
CA GLU A 95 1.19 1.36 8.27
C GLU A 95 2.66 1.77 8.40
N GLY A 96 2.95 3.06 8.26
CA GLY A 96 4.27 3.65 8.46
C GLY A 96 5.18 3.61 7.23
N LEU A 97 4.71 3.11 6.10
CA LEU A 97 5.46 3.12 4.85
C LEU A 97 4.58 3.44 3.64
N ALA A 98 5.24 3.84 2.58
CA ALA A 98 4.68 3.93 1.25
C ALA A 98 5.69 3.48 0.20
N PHE A 99 5.25 3.38 -1.04
CA PHE A 99 6.05 2.90 -2.15
C PHE A 99 6.29 4.01 -3.16
N SER A 100 7.55 4.19 -3.56
CA SER A 100 7.91 4.97 -4.73
C SER A 100 8.01 4.03 -5.93
N PHE A 101 7.18 4.26 -6.92
CA PHE A 101 7.12 3.46 -8.13
C PHE A 101 8.02 4.10 -9.19
N SER A 102 9.19 3.52 -9.43
CA SER A 102 10.14 4.00 -10.44
C SER A 102 9.63 3.67 -11.84
N GLY A 103 9.03 4.66 -12.49
CA GLY A 103 8.65 4.60 -13.90
C GLY A 103 9.37 5.71 -14.66
N ALA A 104 10.11 5.36 -15.71
CA ALA A 104 10.82 6.34 -16.52
C ALA A 104 9.85 7.39 -17.10
N GLY A 105 10.04 8.66 -16.75
CA GLY A 105 9.48 9.79 -17.49
C GLY A 105 8.06 10.22 -17.12
N GLN A 106 7.58 9.95 -15.93
CA GLN A 106 6.29 10.51 -15.47
C GLN A 106 6.53 11.60 -14.43
N ASP A 107 6.15 12.83 -14.77
CA ASP A 107 6.18 14.01 -13.89
C ASP A 107 5.12 13.96 -12.77
N ASN A 108 4.30 12.89 -12.73
CA ASN A 108 3.29 12.68 -11.69
C ASN A 108 3.29 11.20 -11.26
N PRO A 109 3.96 10.84 -10.16
CA PRO A 109 4.00 9.47 -9.69
C PRO A 109 2.60 9.05 -9.22
N LYS A 110 2.03 8.05 -9.88
CA LYS A 110 0.77 7.42 -9.44
C LYS A 110 0.92 6.91 -8.01
N GLY A 111 -0.10 7.08 -7.20
CA GLY A 111 -0.15 6.57 -5.83
C GLY A 111 -0.32 5.03 -5.76
N TYR A 112 -0.26 4.34 -6.87
CA TYR A 112 -0.42 2.89 -6.95
C TYR A 112 0.39 2.28 -8.10
N SER A 113 0.60 0.96 -8.05
CA SER A 113 1.17 0.19 -9.15
C SER A 113 0.65 -1.24 -9.15
N PHE A 114 0.77 -1.94 -10.28
CA PHE A 114 0.40 -3.35 -10.38
C PHE A 114 1.45 -4.12 -11.18
N TYR A 115 1.59 -5.41 -10.85
CA TYR A 115 2.63 -6.28 -11.38
C TYR A 115 2.11 -7.69 -11.57
N SER A 116 2.51 -8.36 -12.67
CA SER A 116 2.32 -9.81 -12.77
C SER A 116 3.41 -10.54 -12.00
N TYR A 117 3.02 -11.25 -10.94
CA TYR A 117 3.95 -11.81 -9.94
C TYR A 117 4.09 -13.34 -10.02
N GLY A 118 3.58 -13.97 -11.08
CA GLY A 118 3.42 -15.42 -11.19
C GLY A 118 4.67 -16.28 -10.99
N SER A 119 5.88 -15.77 -11.33
CA SER A 119 7.14 -16.55 -11.22
C SER A 119 7.57 -16.82 -9.77
N ASP A 120 7.18 -15.99 -8.82
CA ASP A 120 7.61 -16.06 -7.41
C ASP A 120 6.45 -16.24 -6.43
N LYS A 121 5.31 -16.65 -6.96
CA LYS A 121 4.09 -16.85 -6.16
C LYS A 121 4.28 -17.76 -4.94
N LYS A 122 5.09 -18.82 -5.08
CA LYS A 122 5.34 -19.75 -3.97
C LYS A 122 5.89 -19.03 -2.75
N GLN A 123 6.85 -18.14 -2.96
CA GLN A 123 7.51 -17.42 -1.89
C GLN A 123 6.56 -16.41 -1.22
N PHE A 124 5.80 -15.67 -2.03
CA PHE A 124 4.77 -14.76 -1.52
C PHE A 124 3.71 -15.48 -0.69
N ILE A 125 3.15 -16.57 -1.24
CA ILE A 125 2.12 -17.37 -0.56
C ILE A 125 2.65 -17.99 0.73
N ASN A 126 3.90 -18.51 0.73
CA ASN A 126 4.50 -19.07 1.94
C ASN A 126 4.62 -18.04 3.06
N PHE A 127 5.10 -16.84 2.78
CA PHE A 127 5.17 -15.76 3.79
C PHE A 127 3.78 -15.36 4.30
N ALA A 128 2.81 -15.23 3.39
CA ALA A 128 1.43 -14.92 3.76
C ALA A 128 0.83 -16.01 4.68
N GLN A 129 1.02 -17.28 4.34
CA GLN A 129 0.52 -18.41 5.14
C GLN A 129 1.16 -18.47 6.54
N LEU A 130 2.46 -18.22 6.63
CA LEU A 130 3.17 -18.17 7.91
C LEU A 130 2.64 -17.02 8.78
N MET A 131 2.49 -15.82 8.24
CA MET A 131 1.92 -14.68 8.98
C MET A 131 0.49 -14.97 9.43
N MET A 132 -0.34 -15.57 8.56
CA MET A 132 -1.71 -15.95 8.93
C MET A 132 -1.76 -17.02 10.01
N GLN A 133 -0.80 -17.93 10.03
CA GLN A 133 -0.70 -18.93 11.09
C GLN A 133 -0.35 -18.28 12.43
N GLU A 134 0.64 -17.38 12.47
CA GLU A 134 1.00 -16.61 13.65
C GLU A 134 -0.20 -15.80 14.20
N PHE A 135 -0.97 -15.14 13.34
CA PHE A 135 -2.19 -14.43 13.74
C PHE A 135 -3.28 -15.34 14.31
N ARG A 136 -3.34 -16.59 13.88
CA ARG A 136 -4.29 -17.58 14.42
C ARG A 136 -3.85 -18.11 15.77
N ASP A 137 -2.58 -18.49 15.88
CA ASP A 137 -2.04 -19.15 17.07
C ASP A 137 -1.76 -18.18 18.21
N LYS A 138 -1.41 -16.93 17.88
CA LYS A 138 -1.09 -15.84 18.83
C LYS A 138 -0.12 -16.26 19.92
N LEU A 139 0.91 -17.04 19.56
CA LEU A 139 1.96 -17.43 20.48
C LEU A 139 2.77 -16.16 20.92
N PRO A 140 3.40 -16.18 22.11
CA PRO A 140 4.25 -15.08 22.54
C PRO A 140 5.27 -14.70 21.46
N GLY A 141 5.29 -13.44 21.03
CA GLY A 141 6.19 -12.96 19.98
C GLY A 141 5.63 -13.06 18.55
N PHE A 142 4.38 -13.45 18.36
CA PHE A 142 3.77 -13.57 17.02
C PHE A 142 3.84 -12.25 16.21
N GLU A 143 3.71 -11.11 16.87
CA GLU A 143 3.81 -9.79 16.21
C GLU A 143 5.20 -9.55 15.64
N GLN A 144 6.26 -9.93 16.41
CA GLN A 144 7.64 -9.83 15.96
C GLN A 144 7.93 -10.77 14.78
N VAL A 145 7.37 -11.98 14.81
CA VAL A 145 7.49 -12.94 13.70
C VAL A 145 6.81 -12.37 12.45
N CYS A 146 5.58 -11.88 12.57
CA CYS A 146 4.85 -11.26 11.47
C CYS A 146 5.59 -10.05 10.89
N HIS A 147 6.15 -9.19 11.75
CA HIS A 147 6.95 -8.04 11.32
C HIS A 147 8.19 -8.48 10.54
N GLY A 148 8.94 -9.46 11.04
CA GLY A 148 10.10 -10.00 10.34
C GLY A 148 9.76 -10.62 8.98
N LEU A 149 8.68 -11.41 8.90
CA LEU A 149 8.20 -12.01 7.66
C LEU A 149 7.76 -10.94 6.64
N LEU A 150 7.04 -9.90 7.10
CA LEU A 150 6.66 -8.78 6.26
C LEU A 150 7.89 -8.03 5.74
N GLN A 151 8.88 -7.77 6.58
CA GLN A 151 10.12 -7.11 6.18
C GLN A 151 10.84 -7.88 5.07
N VAL A 152 10.95 -9.20 5.20
CA VAL A 152 11.51 -10.04 4.15
C VAL A 152 10.69 -9.96 2.87
N LEU A 153 9.35 -10.06 2.97
CA LEU A 153 8.45 -9.97 1.82
C LEU A 153 8.60 -8.64 1.07
N LEU A 154 8.65 -7.51 1.78
CA LEU A 154 8.85 -6.18 1.20
C LEU A 154 10.17 -6.08 0.44
N VAL A 155 11.26 -6.63 0.99
CA VAL A 155 12.56 -6.67 0.30
C VAL A 155 12.48 -7.49 -0.99
N TYR A 156 11.81 -8.64 -1.00
CA TYR A 156 11.62 -9.43 -2.22
C TYR A 156 10.82 -8.67 -3.28
N ILE A 157 9.71 -8.04 -2.90
CA ILE A 157 8.89 -7.24 -3.81
C ILE A 157 9.71 -6.08 -4.38
N SER A 158 10.41 -5.33 -3.54
CA SER A 158 11.23 -4.18 -3.94
C SER A 158 12.32 -4.56 -4.95
N ARG A 159 13.05 -5.62 -4.68
CA ARG A 159 14.11 -6.11 -5.58
C ARG A 159 13.57 -6.50 -6.95
N LYS A 160 12.41 -7.16 -6.97
CA LYS A 160 11.83 -7.68 -8.21
C LYS A 160 11.17 -6.59 -9.05
N GLN A 161 10.49 -5.67 -8.41
CA GLN A 161 9.68 -4.66 -9.09
C GLN A 161 10.41 -3.32 -9.25
N ASN A 162 11.67 -3.25 -8.81
CA ASN A 162 12.49 -2.02 -8.86
C ASN A 162 11.75 -0.83 -8.24
N LEU A 163 11.08 -1.07 -7.11
CA LEU A 163 10.40 -0.06 -6.33
C LEU A 163 11.17 0.23 -5.04
N SER A 164 11.01 1.42 -4.51
CA SER A 164 11.59 1.82 -3.23
C SER A 164 10.51 1.92 -2.17
N VAL A 165 10.80 1.40 -0.98
CA VAL A 165 10.00 1.66 0.21
C VAL A 165 10.47 2.98 0.80
N ILE A 166 9.54 3.87 1.11
CA ILE A 166 9.81 5.17 1.73
C ILE A 166 9.10 5.24 3.07
N SER A 167 9.79 5.78 4.09
CA SER A 167 9.21 5.94 5.42
C SER A 167 8.14 7.02 5.46
N ASP A 168 7.17 6.85 6.35
CA ASP A 168 5.94 7.66 6.48
C ASP A 168 6.18 9.15 6.81
N SER A 169 7.37 9.53 7.29
CA SER A 169 7.68 10.94 7.59
C SER A 169 7.56 11.86 6.37
N SER A 170 7.79 11.34 5.17
CA SER A 170 7.54 12.04 3.91
C SER A 170 6.06 11.97 3.46
N PHE A 171 5.29 11.03 4.01
CA PHE A 171 3.88 10.79 3.69
C PHE A 171 2.90 11.44 4.66
N GLN A 172 3.32 11.80 5.85
CA GLN A 172 2.48 12.57 6.76
C GLN A 172 2.09 13.91 6.13
N LEU A 173 2.98 14.48 5.32
CA LEU A 173 2.71 15.65 4.50
C LEU A 173 1.60 15.42 3.47
N SER A 174 1.52 14.22 2.88
CA SER A 174 0.46 13.86 1.92
C SER A 174 -0.87 13.56 2.60
N LYS A 175 -0.90 13.23 3.90
CA LYS A 175 -2.14 13.01 4.65
C LYS A 175 -2.95 14.29 4.78
N GLU A 176 -2.32 15.34 5.24
CA GLU A 176 -2.95 16.64 5.42
C GLU A 176 -3.35 17.25 4.07
N CYS A 177 -2.49 17.08 3.05
CA CYS A 177 -2.81 17.49 1.68
C CYS A 177 -3.97 16.69 1.09
N ALA A 178 -4.03 15.38 1.30
CA ALA A 178 -5.15 14.54 0.86
C ALA A 178 -6.45 14.88 1.59
N LEU A 179 -6.37 15.19 2.89
CA LEU A 179 -7.52 15.64 3.67
C LEU A 179 -8.02 17.00 3.15
N ALA A 180 -7.12 17.94 2.92
CA ALA A 180 -7.45 19.25 2.34
C ALA A 180 -8.06 19.10 0.95
N LYS A 181 -7.47 18.29 0.07
CA LYS A 181 -8.00 18.01 -1.27
C LYS A 181 -9.42 17.44 -1.19
N ARG A 182 -9.65 16.41 -0.38
CA ARG A 182 -10.97 15.82 -0.21
C ARG A 182 -12.00 16.82 0.29
N TYR A 183 -11.62 17.68 1.23
CA TYR A 183 -12.50 18.73 1.70
C TYR A 183 -12.85 19.72 0.57
N ILE A 184 -11.87 20.11 -0.24
CA ILE A 184 -12.08 20.97 -1.41
C ILE A 184 -13.05 20.28 -2.39
N ASP A 185 -12.79 19.03 -2.76
CA ASP A 185 -13.60 18.28 -3.72
C ASP A 185 -15.05 18.07 -3.24
N SER A 186 -15.24 17.94 -1.93
CA SER A 186 -16.59 17.77 -1.35
C SER A 186 -17.34 19.09 -1.10
N ASN A 187 -16.64 20.22 -1.06
CA ASN A 187 -17.20 21.52 -0.67
C ASN A 187 -16.87 22.66 -1.67
N TYR A 188 -16.49 22.33 -2.90
CA TYR A 188 -16.05 23.33 -3.91
C TYR A 188 -17.06 24.45 -4.20
N SER A 189 -18.35 24.23 -3.88
CA SER A 189 -19.40 25.25 -4.00
C SER A 189 -19.46 26.25 -2.82
N GLN A 190 -18.65 26.02 -1.78
CA GLN A 190 -18.58 26.86 -0.59
C GLN A 190 -17.36 27.80 -0.66
N ASN A 191 -17.33 28.80 0.21
CA ASN A 191 -16.17 29.68 0.31
C ASN A 191 -15.06 28.99 1.13
N ILE A 192 -14.16 28.31 0.44
CA ILE A 192 -13.02 27.63 1.04
C ILE A 192 -11.85 28.60 1.12
N THR A 193 -11.26 28.72 2.30
CA THR A 193 -10.07 29.55 2.54
C THR A 193 -8.91 28.68 3.03
N LEU A 194 -7.69 29.18 2.89
CA LEU A 194 -6.51 28.51 3.42
C LEU A 194 -6.55 28.36 4.94
N ASP A 195 -7.18 29.33 5.63
CA ASP A 195 -7.38 29.25 7.07
C ASP A 195 -8.36 28.12 7.45
N SER A 196 -9.47 27.95 6.71
CA SER A 196 -10.40 26.84 6.95
C SER A 196 -9.76 25.47 6.67
N LEU A 197 -8.92 25.36 5.66
CA LEU A 197 -8.18 24.14 5.38
C LEU A 197 -7.14 23.81 6.47
N ALA A 198 -6.44 24.84 6.95
CA ALA A 198 -5.48 24.69 8.05
C ALA A 198 -6.14 24.23 9.36
N GLU A 199 -7.35 24.72 9.64
CA GLU A 199 -8.14 24.28 10.81
C GLU A 199 -8.54 22.82 10.70
N ILE A 200 -9.02 22.36 9.53
CA ILE A 200 -9.46 20.99 9.29
C ILE A 200 -8.29 20.01 9.33
N THR A 201 -7.14 20.42 8.79
CA THR A 201 -5.95 19.57 8.74
C THR A 201 -5.10 19.62 10.00
N HIS A 202 -5.39 20.54 10.94
CA HIS A 202 -4.64 20.81 12.15
C HIS A 202 -3.17 21.18 11.92
N ILE A 203 -2.85 21.75 10.75
CA ILE A 203 -1.50 22.22 10.43
C ILE A 203 -1.47 23.71 10.10
N ASN A 204 -0.27 24.30 10.24
CA ASN A 204 -0.08 25.69 9.91
C ASN A 204 -0.35 25.96 8.43
N LYS A 205 -1.11 27.03 8.11
CA LYS A 205 -1.52 27.37 6.74
C LYS A 205 -0.36 27.58 5.76
N PHE A 206 0.76 28.13 6.21
CA PHE A 206 1.93 28.34 5.35
C PHE A 206 2.60 27.01 5.01
N TYR A 207 2.63 26.10 5.98
CA TYR A 207 3.13 24.73 5.78
C TYR A 207 2.22 23.93 4.86
N LEU A 208 0.90 24.04 5.02
CA LEU A 208 -0.09 23.42 4.13
C LEU A 208 0.07 23.92 2.69
N ALA A 209 0.15 25.25 2.50
CA ALA A 209 0.34 25.85 1.17
C ALA A 209 1.62 25.36 0.50
N HIS A 210 2.74 25.33 1.23
CA HIS A 210 4.02 24.83 0.71
C HIS A 210 3.94 23.36 0.33
N SER A 211 3.32 22.54 1.19
CA SER A 211 3.15 21.11 0.96
C SER A 211 2.26 20.81 -0.24
N PHE A 212 1.17 21.56 -0.39
CA PHE A 212 0.29 21.45 -1.55
C PHE A 212 1.03 21.78 -2.86
N THR A 213 1.87 22.80 -2.85
CA THR A 213 2.69 23.16 -4.03
C THR A 213 3.71 22.07 -4.36
N ALA A 214 4.33 21.44 -3.35
CA ALA A 214 5.32 20.38 -3.54
C ALA A 214 4.71 19.06 -4.04
N VAL A 215 3.42 18.81 -3.79
CA VAL A 215 2.70 17.59 -4.22
C VAL A 215 1.99 17.79 -5.57
N SER A 216 1.77 19.05 -5.99
CA SER A 216 1.04 19.39 -7.23
C SER A 216 1.94 19.51 -8.47
N TYR A 217 3.25 19.20 -8.36
CA TYR A 217 4.20 19.21 -9.49
C TYR A 217 4.81 17.84 -9.69
#